data_9e3ab413dfb727254e26cf9cf137ad36
#
_entry.id   9e3ab413dfb727254e26cf9cf137ad36
#
_cell.length_a   1.000
_cell.length_b   1.000
_cell.length_c   1.000
_cell.angle_alpha   90.00
_cell.angle_beta   90.00
_cell.angle_gamma   90.00
#
_symmetry.space_group_name_H-M   'P 1'
#
loop_
_entity.id
_entity.type
_entity.pdbx_description
1 polymer ?
#
loop_
_entity_poly.entity_id
_entity_poly.type
_entity_poly.pdbx_seq_one_letter_code
_entity_poly.pdbx_strand_id
1 'polypeptide(L)'
;MPRYLKRAAVLLAAMGLTLFAGCASSENPQREPERTVTLSMAISTAAPESVKQAAQEFANRLAYYSDGELEVVLSQSAELGNVLSAGDTAFAFVENERLVDQIEELKTLELPFFFKHADYQFTALNSERTRARLDQLIGEVYPMQMQMATVCGYEDLAADGTVDLTDFRKRYPLAVTESFFSDELQQEIGALEIETDRPLALLLKGGAEIAQTDLSELIRAVSSPDFAGEMVLFKSAHKVKTAYLLVQDGLMETLTSKQQAAVEQAAVMACGYCRTLTDQQRESQLAELEELGVSVQEINLEKYFALLGDIYQYESAGMNYRPDDELSRYVRSDGAQETF
;
A
#
# COMPACT_ATOMS: atom_id res chain seq x y z
N MET A 1 3.17 38.24 -4.46
CA MET A 1 3.15 38.03 -5.93
C MET A 1 2.77 36.57 -6.14
N PRO A 2 1.74 36.26 -6.89
CA PRO A 2 1.13 34.93 -6.88
C PRO A 2 2.01 33.87 -7.54
N ARG A 3 2.04 32.70 -6.91
CA ARG A 3 2.79 31.48 -7.30
C ARG A 3 2.43 30.87 -8.68
N TYR A 4 1.41 31.40 -9.33
CA TYR A 4 0.84 30.85 -10.59
C TYR A 4 1.69 31.08 -11.86
N LEU A 5 2.69 31.96 -11.84
CA LEU A 5 3.48 32.30 -13.03
C LEU A 5 4.72 31.42 -13.26
N LYS A 6 5.09 30.53 -12.31
CA LYS A 6 6.24 29.63 -12.48
C LYS A 6 5.89 28.25 -13.06
N ARG A 7 4.61 27.90 -13.13
CA ARG A 7 4.15 26.58 -13.57
C ARG A 7 3.94 26.42 -15.09
N ALA A 8 3.93 27.50 -15.85
CA ALA A 8 3.69 27.46 -17.30
C ALA A 8 4.92 27.15 -18.17
N ALA A 9 6.11 27.06 -17.59
CA ALA A 9 7.36 26.95 -18.38
C ALA A 9 7.91 25.52 -18.54
N VAL A 10 7.38 24.52 -17.79
CA VAL A 10 7.92 23.15 -17.76
C VAL A 10 7.27 22.21 -18.78
N LEU A 11 6.09 22.55 -19.28
CA LEU A 11 5.29 21.68 -20.18
C LEU A 11 5.77 21.61 -21.64
N LEU A 12 6.86 22.26 -22.02
CA LEU A 12 7.32 22.37 -23.43
C LEU A 12 8.53 21.49 -23.81
N ALA A 13 9.10 20.74 -22.89
CA ALA A 13 10.36 20.01 -23.13
C ALA A 13 10.20 18.54 -23.57
N ALA A 14 9.00 17.95 -23.55
CA ALA A 14 8.77 16.52 -23.85
C ALA A 14 8.23 16.23 -25.27
N MET A 15 8.13 17.23 -26.18
CA MET A 15 7.70 16.99 -27.57
C MET A 15 8.91 16.87 -28.53
N GLY A 16 9.51 15.69 -28.57
CA GLY A 16 10.43 15.31 -29.64
C GLY A 16 9.66 14.99 -30.93
N LEU A 17 9.70 15.91 -31.93
CA LEU A 17 9.16 15.70 -33.26
C LEU A 17 10.08 14.81 -34.11
N THR A 18 9.59 13.67 -34.59
CA THR A 18 10.14 12.98 -35.77
C THR A 18 9.13 13.04 -36.91
N LEU A 19 9.40 13.89 -37.89
CA LEU A 19 8.69 13.97 -39.18
C LEU A 19 9.29 12.95 -40.16
N PHE A 20 8.52 11.97 -40.62
CA PHE A 20 8.78 11.24 -41.84
C PHE A 20 7.70 11.57 -42.88
N ALA A 21 8.11 12.19 -43.96
CA ALA A 21 7.27 12.44 -45.11
C ALA A 21 7.41 11.28 -46.11
N GLY A 22 6.27 10.71 -46.51
CA GLY A 22 6.18 9.75 -47.60
C GLY A 22 4.89 9.99 -48.39
N CYS A 23 5.02 10.18 -49.72
CA CYS A 23 3.99 10.64 -50.66
C CYS A 23 2.99 9.56 -51.10
N ALA A 24 1.73 9.98 -51.14
CA ALA A 24 0.63 9.82 -52.10
C ALA A 24 0.20 8.45 -52.63
N SER A 25 -1.07 8.07 -52.38
CA SER A 25 -2.16 8.21 -53.39
C SER A 25 -3.46 7.51 -52.93
N SER A 26 -4.59 8.14 -53.28
CA SER A 26 -5.99 7.69 -53.39
C SER A 26 -6.81 7.52 -52.10
N GLU A 27 -7.65 8.50 -51.88
CA GLU A 27 -9.04 8.55 -51.38
C GLU A 27 -9.61 7.29 -50.75
N ASN A 28 -9.41 7.24 -49.46
CA ASN A 28 -10.32 6.75 -48.45
C ASN A 28 -10.22 7.77 -47.31
N PRO A 29 -11.28 8.15 -46.58
CA PRO A 29 -11.08 8.97 -45.41
C PRO A 29 -10.32 8.14 -44.38
N GLN A 30 -8.99 8.11 -44.54
CA GLN A 30 -8.08 7.55 -43.56
C GLN A 30 -8.22 8.40 -42.31
N ARG A 31 -8.79 7.79 -41.24
CA ARG A 31 -8.53 8.21 -39.87
C ARG A 31 -7.02 8.50 -39.83
N GLU A 32 -6.67 9.76 -39.59
CA GLU A 32 -5.28 10.08 -39.23
C GLU A 32 -4.88 9.10 -38.12
N PRO A 33 -3.67 8.52 -38.16
CA PRO A 33 -3.24 7.64 -37.08
C PRO A 33 -3.37 8.43 -35.78
N GLU A 34 -4.31 8.00 -34.94
CA GLU A 34 -4.53 8.60 -33.62
C GLU A 34 -3.16 8.59 -32.93
N ARG A 35 -2.67 9.77 -32.58
CA ARG A 35 -1.30 9.96 -32.08
C ARG A 35 -1.24 9.36 -30.68
N THR A 36 -0.62 8.20 -30.53
CA THR A 36 -0.40 7.56 -29.23
C THR A 36 0.39 8.51 -28.32
N VAL A 37 -0.12 8.78 -27.14
CA VAL A 37 0.56 9.54 -26.09
C VAL A 37 1.21 8.54 -25.14
N THR A 38 2.54 8.63 -25.03
CA THR A 38 3.31 7.79 -24.10
C THR A 38 3.47 8.53 -22.78
N LEU A 39 3.02 7.89 -21.69
CA LEU A 39 3.05 8.36 -20.31
C LEU A 39 4.03 7.52 -19.50
N SER A 40 4.71 8.11 -18.53
CA SER A 40 5.60 7.38 -17.61
C SER A 40 4.86 6.90 -16.37
N MET A 41 5.27 5.75 -15.84
CA MET A 41 4.84 5.28 -14.52
C MET A 41 6.04 4.83 -13.71
N ALA A 42 6.15 5.32 -12.49
CA ALA A 42 7.22 4.98 -11.57
C ALA A 42 6.72 4.03 -10.47
N ILE A 43 7.52 3.01 -10.15
CA ILE A 43 7.34 2.10 -9.02
C ILE A 43 8.65 1.94 -8.26
N SER A 44 8.60 1.47 -7.01
CA SER A 44 9.81 1.16 -6.25
C SER A 44 10.50 -0.11 -6.77
N THR A 45 11.83 -0.14 -6.78
CA THR A 45 12.59 -1.37 -7.02
C THR A 45 12.28 -2.45 -6.00
N ALA A 46 11.97 -2.07 -4.75
CA ALA A 46 11.62 -2.97 -3.65
C ALA A 46 10.10 -3.17 -3.49
N ALA A 47 9.27 -2.69 -4.43
CA ALA A 47 7.82 -2.89 -4.37
C ALA A 47 7.47 -4.39 -4.31
N PRO A 48 6.41 -4.77 -3.58
CA PRO A 48 5.86 -6.12 -3.62
C PRO A 48 5.56 -6.59 -5.05
N GLU A 49 5.64 -7.88 -5.29
CA GLU A 49 5.39 -8.43 -6.62
C GLU A 49 3.94 -8.15 -7.09
N SER A 50 2.97 -8.15 -6.17
CA SER A 50 1.59 -7.76 -6.45
C SER A 50 1.47 -6.33 -6.98
N VAL A 51 2.24 -5.39 -6.43
CA VAL A 51 2.31 -3.99 -6.89
C VAL A 51 2.94 -3.89 -8.28
N LYS A 52 4.05 -4.61 -8.53
CA LYS A 52 4.71 -4.63 -9.85
C LYS A 52 3.80 -5.16 -10.93
N GLN A 53 3.10 -6.26 -10.66
CA GLN A 53 2.16 -6.85 -11.60
C GLN A 53 0.92 -5.98 -11.81
N ALA A 54 0.43 -5.31 -10.76
CA ALA A 54 -0.68 -4.37 -10.88
C ALA A 54 -0.30 -3.13 -11.71
N ALA A 55 0.92 -2.63 -11.58
CA ALA A 55 1.42 -1.55 -12.42
C ALA A 55 1.45 -1.96 -13.92
N GLN A 56 1.88 -3.19 -14.21
CA GLN A 56 1.83 -3.72 -15.57
C GLN A 56 0.38 -3.91 -16.06
N GLU A 57 -0.52 -4.38 -15.20
CA GLU A 57 -1.94 -4.50 -15.53
C GLU A 57 -2.57 -3.13 -15.81
N PHE A 58 -2.23 -2.11 -15.02
CA PHE A 58 -2.66 -0.73 -15.30
C PHE A 58 -2.23 -0.28 -16.70
N ALA A 59 -0.96 -0.48 -17.06
CA ALA A 59 -0.45 -0.13 -18.39
C ALA A 59 -1.21 -0.85 -19.51
N ASN A 60 -1.43 -2.15 -19.35
CA ASN A 60 -2.16 -2.97 -20.33
C ASN A 60 -3.62 -2.53 -20.47
N ARG A 61 -4.30 -2.26 -19.33
CA ARG A 61 -5.71 -1.84 -19.33
C ARG A 61 -5.89 -0.43 -19.88
N LEU A 62 -4.96 0.48 -19.55
CA LEU A 62 -5.02 1.83 -20.09
C LEU A 62 -4.89 1.83 -21.61
N ALA A 63 -3.94 1.08 -22.16
CA ALA A 63 -3.81 0.92 -23.61
C ALA A 63 -5.08 0.31 -24.24
N TYR A 64 -5.67 -0.70 -23.58
CA TYR A 64 -6.90 -1.34 -24.06
C TYR A 64 -8.12 -0.40 -24.03
N TYR A 65 -8.37 0.29 -22.89
CA TYR A 65 -9.56 1.15 -22.74
C TYR A 65 -9.45 2.46 -23.51
N SER A 66 -8.23 2.92 -23.80
CA SER A 66 -7.99 4.10 -24.64
C SER A 66 -7.94 3.79 -26.15
N ASP A 67 -8.18 2.53 -26.56
CA ASP A 67 -8.01 2.07 -27.96
C ASP A 67 -6.58 2.33 -28.51
N GLY A 68 -5.55 2.29 -27.63
CA GLY A 68 -4.16 2.56 -27.98
C GLY A 68 -3.79 4.05 -28.07
N GLU A 69 -4.69 4.95 -27.68
CA GLU A 69 -4.38 6.39 -27.63
C GLU A 69 -3.39 6.74 -26.52
N LEU A 70 -3.40 5.96 -25.42
CA LEU A 70 -2.50 6.12 -24.27
C LEU A 70 -1.69 4.84 -24.06
N GLU A 71 -0.39 4.99 -23.92
CA GLU A 71 0.54 3.93 -23.54
C GLU A 71 1.34 4.33 -22.31
N VAL A 72 1.64 3.36 -21.43
CA VAL A 72 2.43 3.58 -20.23
C VAL A 72 3.76 2.84 -20.31
N VAL A 73 4.84 3.57 -20.02
CA VAL A 73 6.18 3.00 -19.87
C VAL A 73 6.52 2.95 -18.37
N LEU A 74 6.74 1.73 -17.88
CA LEU A 74 7.10 1.48 -16.49
C LEU A 74 8.60 1.73 -16.27
N SER A 75 8.90 2.37 -15.14
CA SER A 75 10.26 2.55 -14.62
C SER A 75 10.34 2.16 -13.15
N GLN A 76 11.49 1.63 -12.73
CA GLN A 76 11.74 1.30 -11.33
C GLN A 76 12.77 2.25 -10.75
N SER A 77 12.54 2.75 -9.53
CA SER A 77 13.46 3.64 -8.82
C SER A 77 13.68 3.16 -7.38
N ALA A 78 14.91 3.19 -6.93
CA ALA A 78 15.25 2.99 -5.52
C ALA A 78 14.86 4.24 -4.67
N GLU A 79 14.81 5.41 -5.33
CA GLU A 79 14.51 6.70 -4.71
C GLU A 79 13.17 7.26 -5.25
N LEU A 80 12.11 6.47 -5.10
CA LEU A 80 10.79 6.83 -5.64
C LEU A 80 10.30 8.18 -5.12
N GLY A 81 10.54 8.52 -3.83
CA GLY A 81 10.18 9.82 -3.26
C GLY A 81 10.76 11.02 -4.01
N ASN A 82 12.00 10.92 -4.52
CA ASN A 82 12.61 11.97 -5.33
C ASN A 82 11.91 12.11 -6.69
N VAL A 83 11.50 10.99 -7.30
CA VAL A 83 10.74 10.98 -8.57
C VAL A 83 9.38 11.65 -8.38
N LEU A 84 8.67 11.34 -7.27
CA LEU A 84 7.39 11.96 -6.93
C LEU A 84 7.53 13.46 -6.70
N SER A 85 8.55 13.88 -5.92
CA SER A 85 8.79 15.28 -5.60
C SER A 85 9.17 16.12 -6.82
N ALA A 86 9.86 15.53 -7.79
CA ALA A 86 10.21 16.19 -9.05
C ALA A 86 9.01 16.39 -9.97
N GLY A 87 7.95 15.58 -9.82
CA GLY A 87 6.79 15.59 -10.71
C GLY A 87 7.10 15.11 -12.15
N ASP A 88 8.15 14.29 -12.30
CA ASP A 88 8.65 13.84 -13.61
C ASP A 88 7.97 12.57 -14.12
N THR A 89 6.96 12.07 -13.39
CA THR A 89 6.19 10.87 -13.78
C THR A 89 4.72 11.16 -13.90
N ALA A 90 4.07 10.61 -14.92
CA ALA A 90 2.63 10.76 -15.14
C ALA A 90 1.81 9.96 -14.10
N PHE A 91 2.28 8.76 -13.75
CA PHE A 91 1.68 7.88 -12.75
C PHE A 91 2.74 7.34 -11.79
N ALA A 92 2.30 6.94 -10.61
CA ALA A 92 3.12 6.16 -9.69
C ALA A 92 2.27 5.12 -8.98
N PHE A 93 2.87 3.95 -8.69
CA PHE A 93 2.29 3.00 -7.75
C PHE A 93 3.22 2.94 -6.54
N VAL A 94 2.73 3.36 -5.36
CA VAL A 94 3.58 3.59 -4.19
C VAL A 94 2.94 3.05 -2.92
N GLU A 95 3.74 2.35 -2.12
CA GLU A 95 3.33 1.80 -0.82
C GLU A 95 3.26 2.92 0.23
N ASN A 96 2.27 2.84 1.15
CA ASN A 96 2.09 3.79 2.25
C ASN A 96 3.35 3.99 3.09
N GLU A 97 4.05 2.90 3.40
CA GLU A 97 5.30 2.88 4.16
C GLU A 97 6.39 3.81 3.58
N ARG A 98 6.33 4.14 2.29
CA ARG A 98 7.29 5.04 1.63
C ARG A 98 6.89 6.51 1.69
N LEU A 99 5.67 6.79 2.06
CA LEU A 99 5.14 8.14 2.17
C LEU A 99 5.14 8.65 3.61
N VAL A 100 5.08 7.76 4.61
CA VAL A 100 4.95 8.11 6.03
C VAL A 100 6.09 8.97 6.58
N ASP A 101 7.30 8.84 6.03
CA ASP A 101 8.44 9.67 6.42
C ASP A 101 8.26 11.16 6.05
N GLN A 102 7.46 11.45 5.05
CA GLN A 102 7.19 12.80 4.55
C GLN A 102 5.78 13.28 4.91
N ILE A 103 4.86 12.35 5.16
CA ILE A 103 3.44 12.60 5.48
C ILE A 103 3.12 11.80 6.74
N GLU A 104 3.42 12.40 7.90
CA GLU A 104 3.29 11.69 9.19
C GLU A 104 1.87 11.21 9.46
N GLU A 105 0.85 11.92 8.99
CA GLU A 105 -0.56 11.58 9.17
C GLU A 105 -0.92 10.21 8.56
N LEU A 106 -0.20 9.76 7.54
CA LEU A 106 -0.39 8.45 6.94
C LEU A 106 0.00 7.28 7.85
N LYS A 107 0.75 7.52 8.94
CA LYS A 107 1.02 6.54 10.00
C LYS A 107 -0.28 6.02 10.64
N THR A 108 -1.37 6.79 10.58
CA THR A 108 -2.70 6.32 11.00
C THR A 108 -3.09 5.00 10.34
N LEU A 109 -2.70 4.77 9.09
CA LEU A 109 -2.99 3.56 8.34
C LEU A 109 -2.03 2.39 8.66
N GLU A 110 -0.96 2.67 9.38
CA GLU A 110 0.02 1.68 9.84
C GLU A 110 -0.30 1.12 11.25
N LEU A 111 -1.34 1.66 11.90
CA LEU A 111 -1.72 1.25 13.24
C LEU A 111 -2.18 -0.22 13.29
N PRO A 112 -1.69 -1.01 14.26
CA PRO A 112 -2.08 -2.41 14.40
C PRO A 112 -3.59 -2.56 14.61
N PHE A 113 -4.22 -3.53 13.93
CA PHE A 113 -5.67 -3.79 14.03
C PHE A 113 -6.57 -2.59 13.66
N PHE A 114 -6.04 -1.61 12.93
CA PHE A 114 -6.83 -0.46 12.48
C PHE A 114 -7.91 -0.88 11.47
N PHE A 115 -7.57 -1.81 10.59
CA PHE A 115 -8.50 -2.42 9.64
C PHE A 115 -8.91 -3.81 10.11
N LYS A 116 -10.21 -4.11 10.08
CA LYS A 116 -10.73 -5.44 10.45
C LYS A 116 -10.37 -6.53 9.44
N HIS A 117 -10.32 -6.18 8.17
CA HIS A 117 -9.96 -7.04 7.05
C HIS A 117 -9.70 -6.21 5.78
N ALA A 118 -9.11 -6.83 4.77
CA ALA A 118 -8.70 -6.19 3.52
C ALA A 118 -9.87 -5.55 2.73
N ASP A 119 -11.04 -6.19 2.72
CA ASP A 119 -12.23 -5.65 2.05
C ASP A 119 -12.69 -4.34 2.68
N TYR A 120 -12.69 -4.31 4.01
CA TYR A 120 -13.00 -3.09 4.76
C TYR A 120 -12.01 -1.97 4.43
N GLN A 121 -10.70 -2.27 4.43
CA GLN A 121 -9.68 -1.29 4.06
C GLN A 121 -9.89 -0.76 2.65
N PHE A 122 -10.03 -1.66 1.67
CA PHE A 122 -10.20 -1.28 0.26
C PHE A 122 -11.40 -0.35 0.07
N THR A 123 -12.55 -0.68 0.66
CA THR A 123 -13.78 0.12 0.57
C THR A 123 -13.62 1.45 1.28
N ALA A 124 -13.11 1.44 2.51
CA ALA A 124 -12.97 2.65 3.33
C ALA A 124 -12.01 3.66 2.69
N LEU A 125 -10.84 3.21 2.20
CA LEU A 125 -9.85 4.10 1.60
C LEU A 125 -10.29 4.70 0.25
N ASN A 126 -11.19 4.03 -0.47
CA ASN A 126 -11.73 4.51 -1.75
C ASN A 126 -13.08 5.24 -1.61
N SER A 127 -13.61 5.39 -0.39
CA SER A 127 -14.79 6.22 -0.14
C SER A 127 -14.51 7.69 -0.43
N GLU A 128 -15.54 8.45 -0.79
CA GLU A 128 -15.39 9.84 -1.22
C GLU A 128 -14.64 10.72 -0.22
N ARG A 129 -15.00 10.64 1.08
CA ARG A 129 -14.40 11.48 2.13
C ARG A 129 -12.97 11.06 2.47
N THR A 130 -12.74 9.77 2.64
CA THR A 130 -11.39 9.24 2.95
C THR A 130 -10.44 9.51 1.80
N ARG A 131 -10.89 9.27 0.57
CA ARG A 131 -10.11 9.56 -0.64
C ARG A 131 -9.76 11.05 -0.74
N ALA A 132 -10.72 11.96 -0.49
CA ALA A 132 -10.46 13.40 -0.52
C ALA A 132 -9.41 13.81 0.55
N ARG A 133 -9.45 13.20 1.75
CA ARG A 133 -8.44 13.47 2.78
C ARG A 133 -7.06 12.95 2.39
N LEU A 134 -6.97 11.73 1.87
CA LEU A 134 -5.71 11.15 1.38
C LEU A 134 -5.13 11.96 0.23
N ASP A 135 -5.97 12.38 -0.71
CA ASP A 135 -5.57 13.23 -1.83
C ASP A 135 -5.01 14.57 -1.36
N GLN A 136 -5.65 15.21 -0.37
CA GLN A 136 -5.14 16.42 0.25
C GLN A 136 -3.77 16.20 0.88
N LEU A 137 -3.61 15.17 1.73
CA LEU A 137 -2.35 14.87 2.43
C LEU A 137 -1.19 14.62 1.44
N ILE A 138 -1.45 13.84 0.40
CA ILE A 138 -0.45 13.54 -0.64
C ILE A 138 -0.14 14.79 -1.46
N GLY A 139 -1.15 15.55 -1.86
CA GLY A 139 -1.00 16.75 -2.69
C GLY A 139 -0.31 17.93 -1.99
N GLU A 140 -0.30 17.97 -0.65
CA GLU A 140 0.45 18.95 0.14
C GLU A 140 1.98 18.76 0.04
N VAL A 141 2.42 17.52 -0.19
CA VAL A 141 3.84 17.14 -0.22
C VAL A 141 4.34 16.88 -1.64
N TYR A 142 3.55 16.19 -2.45
CA TYR A 142 3.90 15.80 -3.81
C TYR A 142 3.00 16.46 -4.85
N PRO A 143 3.48 16.78 -6.06
CA PRO A 143 2.63 17.22 -7.17
C PRO A 143 1.87 16.03 -7.79
N MET A 144 1.17 15.28 -6.95
CA MET A 144 0.45 14.05 -7.29
C MET A 144 -0.94 14.07 -6.66
N GLN A 145 -1.89 13.42 -7.29
CA GLN A 145 -3.25 13.18 -6.81
C GLN A 145 -3.50 11.69 -6.65
N MET A 146 -4.28 11.31 -5.65
CA MET A 146 -4.63 9.91 -5.46
C MET A 146 -5.73 9.48 -6.43
N GLN A 147 -5.43 8.54 -7.32
CA GLN A 147 -6.42 7.93 -8.19
C GLN A 147 -7.19 6.81 -7.49
N MET A 148 -6.47 5.92 -6.80
CA MET A 148 -7.09 4.82 -6.06
C MET A 148 -6.12 4.22 -5.04
N ALA A 149 -6.64 3.68 -3.93
CA ALA A 149 -5.90 2.88 -2.95
C ALA A 149 -6.18 1.38 -3.12
N THR A 150 -5.23 0.54 -2.71
CA THR A 150 -5.37 -0.92 -2.72
C THR A 150 -4.61 -1.58 -1.57
N VAL A 151 -4.92 -2.84 -1.32
CA VAL A 151 -4.16 -3.72 -0.41
C VAL A 151 -2.98 -4.32 -1.18
N CYS A 152 -1.79 -4.29 -0.58
CA CYS A 152 -0.56 -4.82 -1.19
C CYS A 152 0.22 -5.79 -0.32
N GLY A 153 -0.23 -6.08 0.89
CA GLY A 153 0.41 -7.02 1.80
C GLY A 153 -0.26 -7.11 3.16
N TYR A 154 0.28 -7.99 3.99
CA TYR A 154 -0.14 -8.21 5.37
C TYR A 154 1.08 -8.40 6.26
N GLU A 155 0.94 -8.04 7.52
CA GLU A 155 1.86 -8.42 8.57
C GLU A 155 1.15 -9.31 9.60
N ASP A 156 1.86 -10.33 10.00
CA ASP A 156 1.42 -11.34 10.98
C ASP A 156 2.41 -11.40 12.15
N LEU A 157 2.10 -12.22 13.14
CA LEU A 157 2.96 -12.44 14.30
C LEU A 157 3.60 -13.82 14.21
N ALA A 158 4.93 -13.86 14.09
CA ALA A 158 5.69 -15.08 14.28
C ALA A 158 6.14 -15.21 15.74
N ALA A 159 6.21 -16.43 16.25
CA ALA A 159 6.59 -16.68 17.63
C ALA A 159 7.43 -17.97 17.76
N ASP A 160 8.21 -18.04 18.84
CA ASP A 160 8.80 -19.29 19.32
C ASP A 160 7.70 -20.32 19.64
N GLY A 161 7.95 -21.58 19.38
CA GLY A 161 6.98 -22.68 19.55
C GLY A 161 6.41 -22.84 20.97
N THR A 162 6.94 -22.12 21.96
CA THR A 162 6.47 -22.16 23.36
C THR A 162 5.42 -21.09 23.70
N VAL A 163 5.14 -20.15 22.79
CA VAL A 163 4.22 -19.03 23.00
C VAL A 163 2.78 -19.49 22.89
N ASP A 164 1.96 -19.11 23.87
CA ASP A 164 0.52 -19.35 23.92
C ASP A 164 -0.22 -18.01 24.05
N LEU A 165 -0.72 -17.47 22.95
CA LEU A 165 -1.49 -16.22 22.91
C LEU A 165 -2.91 -16.35 23.46
N THR A 166 -3.36 -17.55 23.88
CA THR A 166 -4.65 -17.71 24.53
C THR A 166 -4.62 -17.29 26.00
N ASP A 167 -3.45 -17.26 26.63
CA ASP A 167 -3.27 -16.80 28.02
C ASP A 167 -2.87 -15.31 28.09
N PHE A 168 -3.82 -14.43 28.04
CA PHE A 168 -3.65 -12.98 28.13
C PHE A 168 -3.10 -12.46 29.48
N ARG A 169 -2.83 -13.32 30.46
CA ARG A 169 -2.13 -12.94 31.70
C ARG A 169 -0.63 -12.93 31.54
N LYS A 170 -0.12 -13.58 30.51
CA LYS A 170 1.29 -13.55 30.17
C LYS A 170 1.58 -12.34 29.29
N ARG A 171 2.73 -11.75 29.50
CA ARG A 171 3.29 -10.73 28.65
C ARG A 171 4.46 -11.32 27.92
N TYR A 172 4.45 -11.13 26.61
CA TYR A 172 5.51 -11.62 25.75
C TYR A 172 6.31 -10.44 25.20
N PRO A 173 7.66 -10.51 25.24
CA PRO A 173 8.51 -9.60 24.48
C PRO A 173 8.17 -9.68 22.98
N LEU A 174 7.59 -8.59 22.45
CA LEU A 174 7.12 -8.46 21.07
C LEU A 174 8.05 -7.50 20.31
N ALA A 175 8.80 -8.03 19.35
CA ALA A 175 9.59 -7.20 18.45
C ALA A 175 8.72 -6.56 17.36
N VAL A 176 8.78 -5.23 17.23
CA VAL A 176 8.02 -4.42 16.27
C VAL A 176 8.93 -3.45 15.55
N THR A 177 8.53 -3.00 14.36
CA THR A 177 9.26 -1.94 13.62
C THR A 177 9.05 -0.56 14.22
N GLU A 178 7.85 -0.30 14.75
CA GLU A 178 7.49 0.95 15.41
C GLU A 178 6.53 0.66 16.56
N SER A 179 6.76 1.29 17.70
CA SER A 179 5.91 1.16 18.90
C SER A 179 4.87 2.29 18.92
N PHE A 180 3.61 1.92 18.77
CA PHE A 180 2.49 2.87 18.81
C PHE A 180 1.83 3.00 20.18
N PHE A 181 2.10 2.09 21.11
CA PHE A 181 1.36 1.96 22.37
C PHE A 181 2.18 2.34 23.58
N SER A 182 1.52 2.99 24.57
CA SER A 182 2.11 3.22 25.89
C SER A 182 2.31 1.91 26.65
N ASP A 183 3.16 1.94 27.69
CA ASP A 183 3.40 0.78 28.56
C ASP A 183 2.12 0.23 29.20
N GLU A 184 1.15 1.10 29.54
CA GLU A 184 -0.12 0.70 30.12
C GLU A 184 -0.97 -0.08 29.11
N LEU A 185 -1.05 0.41 27.87
CA LEU A 185 -1.82 -0.27 26.81
C LEU A 185 -1.15 -1.57 26.40
N GLN A 186 0.19 -1.59 26.30
CA GLN A 186 0.94 -2.84 26.04
C GLN A 186 0.62 -3.91 27.10
N GLN A 187 0.41 -3.49 28.37
CA GLN A 187 -0.01 -4.43 29.42
C GLN A 187 -1.38 -5.04 29.14
N GLU A 188 -2.33 -4.25 28.65
CA GLU A 188 -3.69 -4.72 28.40
C GLU A 188 -3.78 -5.69 27.22
N ILE A 189 -2.95 -5.47 26.19
CA ILE A 189 -2.86 -6.37 25.02
C ILE A 189 -1.95 -7.58 25.24
N GLY A 190 -1.27 -7.67 26.41
CA GLY A 190 -0.37 -8.79 26.73
C GLY A 190 0.98 -8.72 26.02
N ALA A 191 1.40 -7.55 25.55
CA ALA A 191 2.66 -7.32 24.88
C ALA A 191 3.67 -6.57 25.78
N LEU A 192 4.95 -6.69 25.43
CA LEU A 192 6.04 -5.82 25.83
C LEU A 192 6.81 -5.49 24.55
N GLU A 193 6.49 -4.36 23.93
CA GLU A 193 7.05 -3.99 22.63
C GLU A 193 8.56 -3.67 22.74
N ILE A 194 9.32 -4.18 21.79
CA ILE A 194 10.75 -3.93 21.59
C ILE A 194 10.91 -3.40 20.16
N GLU A 195 11.15 -2.11 20.03
CA GLU A 195 11.33 -1.46 18.74
C GLU A 195 12.68 -1.84 18.11
N THR A 196 12.65 -2.27 16.86
CA THR A 196 13.84 -2.70 16.10
C THR A 196 13.59 -2.68 14.61
N ASP A 197 14.61 -2.36 13.81
CA ASP A 197 14.55 -2.44 12.33
C ASP A 197 14.40 -3.88 11.81
N ARG A 198 14.59 -4.90 12.64
CA ARG A 198 14.60 -6.33 12.25
C ARG A 198 13.90 -7.20 13.28
N PRO A 199 12.56 -7.11 13.39
CA PRO A 199 11.81 -7.84 14.40
C PRO A 199 12.04 -9.36 14.36
N LEU A 200 11.88 -9.99 13.18
CA LEU A 200 12.08 -11.42 13.02
C LEU A 200 13.52 -11.86 13.37
N ALA A 201 14.51 -11.07 13.00
CA ALA A 201 15.90 -11.36 13.34
C ALA A 201 16.16 -11.29 14.86
N LEU A 202 15.46 -10.42 15.57
CA LEU A 202 15.54 -10.35 17.04
C LEU A 202 14.91 -11.58 17.69
N LEU A 203 13.75 -12.03 17.21
CA LEU A 203 13.10 -13.28 17.63
C LEU A 203 14.04 -14.49 17.42
N LEU A 204 14.59 -14.66 16.23
CA LEU A 204 15.48 -15.78 15.89
C LEU A 204 16.77 -15.83 16.73
N LYS A 205 17.19 -14.72 17.32
CA LYS A 205 18.31 -14.62 18.25
C LYS A 205 17.93 -14.80 19.72
N GLY A 206 16.66 -15.04 20.01
CA GLY A 206 16.12 -15.16 21.37
C GLY A 206 16.04 -13.84 22.14
N GLY A 207 16.05 -12.71 21.44
CA GLY A 207 15.90 -11.39 22.03
C GLY A 207 14.43 -10.93 22.17
N ALA A 208 13.51 -11.64 21.56
CA ALA A 208 12.07 -11.51 21.67
C ALA A 208 11.43 -12.89 21.66
N GLU A 209 10.18 -13.00 22.06
CA GLU A 209 9.39 -14.25 22.01
C GLU A 209 8.36 -14.21 20.86
N ILE A 210 7.98 -13.03 20.43
CA ILE A 210 7.08 -12.76 19.30
C ILE A 210 7.72 -11.69 18.41
N ALA A 211 7.51 -11.76 17.11
CA ALA A 211 7.93 -10.72 16.18
C ALA A 211 6.85 -10.44 15.13
N GLN A 212 6.71 -9.17 14.81
CA GLN A 212 6.03 -8.71 13.61
C GLN A 212 6.81 -9.18 12.37
N THR A 213 6.12 -9.73 11.36
CA THR A 213 6.75 -10.22 10.14
C THR A 213 5.79 -10.26 8.97
N ASP A 214 6.32 -10.18 7.75
CA ASP A 214 5.62 -10.65 6.56
C ASP A 214 5.96 -12.13 6.27
N LEU A 215 5.06 -12.80 5.54
CA LEU A 215 5.23 -14.24 5.27
C LEU A 215 6.46 -14.56 4.42
N SER A 216 6.85 -13.66 3.50
CA SER A 216 8.04 -13.86 2.65
C SER A 216 9.33 -13.80 3.47
N GLU A 217 9.39 -12.93 4.46
CA GLU A 217 10.52 -12.84 5.38
C GLU A 217 10.62 -14.10 6.24
N LEU A 218 9.48 -14.55 6.78
CA LEU A 218 9.43 -15.77 7.59
C LEU A 218 9.84 -17.02 6.78
N ILE A 219 9.28 -17.20 5.56
CA ILE A 219 9.66 -18.31 4.65
C ILE A 219 11.17 -18.33 4.43
N ARG A 220 11.74 -17.16 4.10
CA ARG A 220 13.19 -17.03 3.87
C ARG A 220 14.00 -17.42 5.10
N ALA A 221 13.54 -17.06 6.28
CA ALA A 221 14.21 -17.36 7.53
C ALA A 221 14.16 -18.86 7.88
N VAL A 222 12.98 -19.49 7.80
CA VAL A 222 12.82 -20.90 8.15
C VAL A 222 13.36 -21.84 7.07
N SER A 223 13.48 -21.41 5.83
CA SER A 223 14.15 -22.15 4.74
C SER A 223 15.67 -22.13 4.84
N SER A 224 16.24 -21.32 5.74
CA SER A 224 17.70 -21.28 5.92
C SER A 224 18.21 -22.59 6.51
N PRO A 225 19.33 -23.15 5.99
CA PRO A 225 19.96 -24.34 6.57
C PRO A 225 20.39 -24.17 8.03
N ASP A 226 20.58 -22.95 8.48
CA ASP A 226 20.98 -22.60 9.85
C ASP A 226 19.77 -22.52 10.80
N PHE A 227 18.55 -22.56 10.28
CA PHE A 227 17.35 -22.55 11.11
C PHE A 227 17.20 -23.90 11.83
N ALA A 228 17.14 -23.87 13.15
CA ALA A 228 16.98 -25.05 13.99
C ALA A 228 16.05 -24.71 15.16
N GLY A 229 14.77 -24.59 14.89
CA GLY A 229 13.77 -24.23 15.92
C GLY A 229 12.37 -24.64 15.51
N GLU A 230 11.45 -24.52 16.44
CA GLU A 230 10.02 -24.62 16.17
C GLU A 230 9.45 -23.21 16.10
N MET A 231 8.70 -22.92 15.04
CA MET A 231 8.05 -21.61 14.85
C MET A 231 6.55 -21.78 14.78
N VAL A 232 5.86 -20.80 15.34
CA VAL A 232 4.41 -20.61 15.21
C VAL A 232 4.17 -19.33 14.45
N LEU A 233 3.30 -19.37 13.47
CA LEU A 233 2.71 -18.19 12.84
C LEU A 233 1.29 -18.02 13.35
N PHE A 234 1.02 -16.89 13.97
CA PHE A 234 -0.34 -16.46 14.30
C PHE A 234 -0.87 -15.58 13.16
N LYS A 235 -1.93 -16.06 12.50
CA LYS A 235 -2.61 -15.33 11.41
C LYS A 235 -3.35 -14.12 11.98
N SER A 236 -2.62 -13.10 12.33
CA SER A 236 -3.18 -11.89 12.92
C SER A 236 -3.66 -10.89 11.87
N ALA A 237 -3.01 -10.82 10.72
CA ALA A 237 -3.17 -9.74 9.75
C ALA A 237 -3.34 -8.38 10.46
N HIS A 238 -2.58 -8.20 11.57
CA HIS A 238 -2.72 -7.04 12.45
C HIS A 238 -2.42 -5.74 11.73
N LYS A 239 -1.69 -5.82 10.62
CA LYS A 239 -1.44 -4.71 9.72
C LYS A 239 -1.75 -5.12 8.28
N VAL A 240 -2.64 -4.38 7.65
CA VAL A 240 -3.00 -4.55 6.24
C VAL A 240 -2.32 -3.43 5.45
N LYS A 241 -1.32 -3.80 4.63
CA LYS A 241 -0.49 -2.83 3.91
C LYS A 241 -1.24 -2.18 2.76
N THR A 242 -1.09 -0.87 2.66
CA THR A 242 -1.73 -0.02 1.65
C THR A 242 -0.74 0.35 0.55
N ALA A 243 -1.21 0.40 -0.69
CA ALA A 243 -0.53 1.08 -1.81
C ALA A 243 -1.49 2.01 -2.53
N TYR A 244 -0.95 3.03 -3.18
CA TYR A 244 -1.68 4.05 -3.92
C TYR A 244 -1.28 4.05 -5.38
N LEU A 245 -2.28 4.10 -6.25
CA LEU A 245 -2.09 4.55 -7.62
C LEU A 245 -2.27 6.07 -7.64
N LEU A 246 -1.19 6.77 -7.96
CA LEU A 246 -1.14 8.22 -8.04
C LEU A 246 -1.09 8.68 -9.50
N VAL A 247 -1.64 9.84 -9.75
CA VAL A 247 -1.60 10.55 -11.04
C VAL A 247 -0.98 11.93 -10.84
N GLN A 248 -0.17 12.38 -11.78
CA GLN A 248 0.45 13.71 -11.75
C GLN A 248 -0.63 14.81 -11.70
N ASP A 249 -0.43 15.81 -10.84
CA ASP A 249 -1.33 16.96 -10.71
C ASP A 249 -1.52 17.65 -12.05
N GLY A 250 -2.78 17.90 -12.43
CA GLY A 250 -3.15 18.52 -13.69
C GLY A 250 -3.07 17.60 -14.93
N LEU A 251 -2.63 16.35 -14.83
CA LEU A 251 -2.58 15.44 -16.00
C LEU A 251 -4.00 15.16 -16.51
N MET A 252 -4.92 14.85 -15.61
CA MET A 252 -6.29 14.49 -15.99
C MET A 252 -6.99 15.59 -16.78
N GLU A 253 -6.72 16.88 -16.50
CA GLU A 253 -7.28 18.01 -17.22
C GLU A 253 -6.75 18.14 -18.67
N THR A 254 -5.60 17.53 -18.96
CA THR A 254 -5.03 17.51 -20.33
C THR A 254 -5.62 16.41 -21.20
N LEU A 255 -6.28 15.42 -20.59
CA LEU A 255 -6.86 14.26 -21.26
C LEU A 255 -8.29 14.54 -21.73
N THR A 256 -8.69 13.91 -22.84
CA THR A 256 -10.08 13.90 -23.27
C THR A 256 -10.95 13.10 -22.29
N SER A 257 -12.26 13.35 -22.26
CA SER A 257 -13.18 12.59 -21.39
C SER A 257 -13.13 11.07 -21.60
N LYS A 258 -12.86 10.62 -22.85
CA LYS A 258 -12.64 9.21 -23.15
C LYS A 258 -11.37 8.67 -22.48
N GLN A 259 -10.28 9.43 -22.57
CA GLN A 259 -9.00 9.06 -21.96
C GLN A 259 -9.06 9.09 -20.42
N GLN A 260 -9.76 10.08 -19.84
CA GLN A 260 -10.02 10.13 -18.40
C GLN A 260 -10.76 8.88 -17.92
N ALA A 261 -11.85 8.51 -18.60
CA ALA A 261 -12.59 7.29 -18.30
C ALA A 261 -11.74 6.02 -18.46
N ALA A 262 -10.81 5.99 -19.43
CA ALA A 262 -9.86 4.89 -19.60
C ALA A 262 -8.89 4.78 -18.41
N VAL A 263 -8.37 5.91 -17.89
CA VAL A 263 -7.52 5.96 -16.68
C VAL A 263 -8.29 5.44 -15.48
N GLU A 264 -9.51 5.91 -15.24
CA GLU A 264 -10.35 5.49 -14.12
C GLU A 264 -10.64 3.99 -14.16
N GLN A 265 -11.04 3.45 -15.32
CA GLN A 265 -11.31 2.03 -15.50
C GLN A 265 -10.05 1.18 -15.30
N ALA A 266 -8.91 1.61 -15.87
CA ALA A 266 -7.63 0.94 -15.70
C ALA A 266 -7.20 0.91 -14.22
N ALA A 267 -7.41 2.00 -13.47
CA ALA A 267 -7.13 2.09 -12.04
C ALA A 267 -7.94 1.07 -11.24
N VAL A 268 -9.26 1.01 -11.47
CA VAL A 268 -10.14 0.04 -10.80
C VAL A 268 -9.67 -1.40 -11.06
N MET A 269 -9.35 -1.73 -12.31
CA MET A 269 -8.90 -3.08 -12.67
C MET A 269 -7.54 -3.42 -12.06
N ALA A 270 -6.59 -2.50 -12.11
CA ALA A 270 -5.24 -2.72 -11.59
C ALA A 270 -5.23 -2.84 -10.06
N CYS A 271 -5.95 -1.98 -9.35
CA CYS A 271 -6.04 -2.02 -7.89
C CYS A 271 -6.80 -3.25 -7.39
N GLY A 272 -7.89 -3.66 -8.06
CA GLY A 272 -8.58 -4.92 -7.79
C GLY A 272 -7.71 -6.14 -8.06
N TYR A 273 -6.90 -6.11 -9.12
CA TYR A 273 -5.95 -7.17 -9.44
C TYR A 273 -4.82 -7.25 -8.40
N CYS A 274 -4.26 -6.11 -7.95
CA CYS A 274 -3.27 -6.06 -6.88
C CYS A 274 -3.75 -6.79 -5.63
N ARG A 275 -4.96 -6.46 -5.16
CA ARG A 275 -5.58 -7.10 -4.01
C ARG A 275 -5.75 -8.61 -4.20
N THR A 276 -6.29 -9.03 -5.35
CA THR A 276 -6.48 -10.45 -5.65
C THR A 276 -5.16 -11.21 -5.64
N LEU A 277 -4.10 -10.65 -6.23
CA LEU A 277 -2.77 -11.24 -6.20
C LEU A 277 -2.21 -11.32 -4.79
N THR A 278 -2.40 -10.27 -3.99
CA THR A 278 -1.94 -10.24 -2.60
C THR A 278 -2.58 -11.36 -1.78
N ASP A 279 -3.89 -11.58 -1.92
CA ASP A 279 -4.61 -12.65 -1.23
C ASP A 279 -4.15 -14.04 -1.72
N GLN A 280 -4.00 -14.24 -3.02
CA GLN A 280 -3.51 -15.50 -3.58
C GLN A 280 -2.06 -15.82 -3.14
N GLN A 281 -1.20 -14.81 -3.11
CA GLN A 281 0.17 -14.96 -2.61
C GLN A 281 0.18 -15.34 -1.14
N ARG A 282 -0.67 -14.68 -0.31
CA ARG A 282 -0.81 -15.02 1.10
C ARG A 282 -1.21 -16.48 1.31
N GLU A 283 -2.25 -16.95 0.61
CA GLU A 283 -2.70 -18.34 0.68
C GLU A 283 -1.59 -19.33 0.32
N SER A 284 -0.87 -19.05 -0.77
CA SER A 284 0.27 -19.89 -1.21
C SER A 284 1.40 -19.90 -0.19
N GLN A 285 1.73 -18.75 0.40
CA GLN A 285 2.80 -18.63 1.39
C GLN A 285 2.44 -19.31 2.73
N LEU A 286 1.16 -19.26 3.15
CA LEU A 286 0.71 -19.99 4.32
C LEU A 286 0.87 -21.50 4.13
N ALA A 287 0.48 -22.03 2.96
CA ALA A 287 0.68 -23.45 2.63
C ALA A 287 2.16 -23.84 2.61
N GLU A 288 3.03 -22.99 2.04
CA GLU A 288 4.48 -23.22 2.03
C GLU A 288 5.07 -23.23 3.44
N LEU A 289 4.62 -22.35 4.34
CA LEU A 289 5.06 -22.35 5.73
C LEU A 289 4.69 -23.65 6.47
N GLU A 290 3.47 -24.17 6.25
CA GLU A 290 3.05 -25.46 6.80
C GLU A 290 3.92 -26.60 6.27
N GLU A 291 4.26 -26.61 4.97
CA GLU A 291 5.19 -27.59 4.38
C GLU A 291 6.62 -27.50 4.96
N LEU A 292 7.05 -26.29 5.34
CA LEU A 292 8.33 -26.05 6.03
C LEU A 292 8.29 -26.37 7.53
N GLY A 293 7.14 -26.83 8.06
CA GLY A 293 6.99 -27.27 9.45
C GLY A 293 6.65 -26.14 10.43
N VAL A 294 6.26 -24.96 9.95
CA VAL A 294 5.74 -23.86 10.79
C VAL A 294 4.30 -24.19 11.22
N SER A 295 4.00 -24.07 12.50
CA SER A 295 2.64 -24.23 13.01
C SER A 295 1.83 -22.96 12.72
N VAL A 296 0.90 -23.02 11.76
CA VAL A 296 0.02 -21.91 11.42
C VAL A 296 -1.24 -21.94 12.30
N GLN A 297 -1.51 -20.86 13.04
CA GLN A 297 -2.59 -20.79 14.01
C GLN A 297 -3.47 -19.55 13.80
N GLU A 298 -4.78 -19.74 13.99
CA GLU A 298 -5.75 -18.63 14.09
C GLU A 298 -5.71 -18.02 15.48
N ILE A 299 -5.91 -16.70 15.57
CA ILE A 299 -6.07 -16.01 16.86
C ILE A 299 -7.45 -15.36 16.95
N ASN A 300 -7.94 -15.17 18.18
CA ASN A 300 -9.19 -14.44 18.40
C ASN A 300 -8.93 -12.92 18.28
N LEU A 301 -9.23 -12.37 17.12
CA LEU A 301 -9.04 -10.95 16.80
C LEU A 301 -10.11 -10.04 17.43
N GLU A 302 -11.29 -10.54 17.77
CA GLU A 302 -12.41 -9.72 18.26
C GLU A 302 -12.03 -8.90 19.49
N LYS A 303 -11.23 -9.50 20.40
CA LYS A 303 -10.78 -8.81 21.61
C LYS A 303 -9.87 -7.62 21.28
N TYR A 304 -8.96 -7.79 20.33
CA TYR A 304 -8.05 -6.70 19.91
C TYR A 304 -8.82 -5.59 19.19
N PHE A 305 -9.75 -5.94 18.31
CA PHE A 305 -10.61 -4.97 17.65
C PHE A 305 -11.52 -4.21 18.61
N ALA A 306 -12.05 -4.89 19.65
CA ALA A 306 -12.87 -4.22 20.65
C ALA A 306 -12.04 -3.23 21.49
N LEU A 307 -10.87 -3.65 21.99
CA LEU A 307 -10.02 -2.82 22.82
C LEU A 307 -9.44 -1.63 22.04
N LEU A 308 -8.78 -1.89 20.90
CA LEU A 308 -8.09 -0.86 20.12
C LEU A 308 -9.07 -0.01 19.32
N GLY A 309 -10.22 -0.59 18.94
CA GLY A 309 -11.26 0.13 18.21
C GLY A 309 -11.75 1.37 18.94
N ASP A 310 -12.00 1.27 20.24
CA ASP A 310 -12.46 2.39 21.07
C ASP A 310 -11.34 3.42 21.25
N ILE A 311 -10.09 2.97 21.43
CA ILE A 311 -8.92 3.84 21.58
C ILE A 311 -8.70 4.69 20.32
N TYR A 312 -8.74 4.09 19.14
CA TYR A 312 -8.56 4.81 17.87
C TYR A 312 -9.71 5.77 17.55
N GLN A 313 -10.92 5.50 18.06
CA GLN A 313 -12.10 6.31 17.75
C GLN A 313 -12.32 7.46 18.72
N TYR A 314 -12.08 7.23 20.02
CA TYR A 314 -12.53 8.16 21.07
C TYR A 314 -11.40 8.65 21.98
N GLU A 315 -10.35 7.86 22.16
CA GLU A 315 -9.31 8.12 23.13
C GLU A 315 -7.94 7.80 22.51
N SER A 316 -7.15 8.80 22.23
CA SER A 316 -5.71 8.60 21.94
C SER A 316 -4.88 8.40 23.22
N ALA A 317 -5.54 8.21 24.39
CA ALA A 317 -4.88 7.91 25.63
C ALA A 317 -4.20 6.54 25.57
N GLY A 318 -2.95 6.46 25.95
CA GLY A 318 -2.15 5.25 25.88
C GLY A 318 -1.43 5.02 24.56
N MET A 319 -1.46 5.98 23.63
CA MET A 319 -0.72 5.92 22.38
C MET A 319 0.52 6.81 22.40
N ASN A 320 1.63 6.31 21.85
CA ASN A 320 2.83 7.08 21.59
C ASN A 320 2.70 7.94 20.31
N TYR A 321 1.77 7.58 19.45
CA TYR A 321 1.41 8.28 18.23
C TYR A 321 -0.05 8.73 18.29
N ARG A 322 -0.33 9.97 17.86
CA ARG A 322 -1.70 10.46 17.76
C ARG A 322 -2.21 10.29 16.32
N PRO A 323 -3.20 9.42 16.09
CA PRO A 323 -3.80 9.25 14.76
C PRO A 323 -4.31 10.57 14.19
N ASP A 324 -4.30 10.73 12.87
CA ASP A 324 -5.04 11.80 12.20
C ASP A 324 -6.54 11.61 12.47
N ASP A 325 -7.11 12.54 13.28
CA ASP A 325 -8.50 12.43 13.77
C ASP A 325 -9.52 12.43 12.62
N GLU A 326 -9.22 13.11 11.52
CA GLU A 326 -10.11 13.23 10.38
C GLU A 326 -10.03 11.96 9.52
N LEU A 327 -8.83 11.52 9.17
CA LEU A 327 -8.61 10.29 8.42
C LEU A 327 -9.14 9.07 9.16
N SER A 328 -8.82 8.93 10.45
CA SER A 328 -9.29 7.84 11.32
C SER A 328 -10.82 7.76 11.36
N ARG A 329 -11.49 8.90 11.57
CA ARG A 329 -12.96 8.97 11.62
C ARG A 329 -13.59 8.60 10.28
N TYR A 330 -13.06 9.08 9.15
CA TYR A 330 -13.60 8.78 7.82
C TYR A 330 -13.44 7.30 7.49
N VAL A 331 -12.25 6.73 7.67
CA VAL A 331 -12.00 5.30 7.46
C VAL A 331 -12.99 4.45 8.25
N ARG A 332 -13.21 4.77 9.53
CA ARG A 332 -14.09 3.99 10.40
C ARG A 332 -15.58 4.13 10.06
N SER A 333 -16.01 5.34 9.71
CA SER A 333 -17.42 5.58 9.36
C SER A 333 -17.79 4.98 8.00
N ASP A 334 -16.89 5.06 7.03
CA ASP A 334 -17.16 4.68 5.65
C ASP A 334 -17.03 3.17 5.43
N GLY A 335 -16.11 2.51 6.18
CA GLY A 335 -16.01 1.05 6.20
C GLY A 335 -17.18 0.35 6.91
N ALA A 336 -17.84 1.02 7.86
CA ALA A 336 -18.96 0.43 8.59
C ALA A 336 -20.28 0.32 7.76
N GLN A 337 -20.37 0.95 6.59
CA GLN A 337 -21.58 0.93 5.77
C GLN A 337 -21.79 -0.39 4.99
N GLU A 338 -20.81 -1.28 4.93
CA GLU A 338 -20.92 -2.57 4.22
C GLU A 338 -21.28 -3.77 5.11
N THR A 339 -21.63 -3.57 6.38
CA THR A 339 -22.02 -4.66 7.29
C THR A 339 -23.53 -4.91 7.32
N PHE A 340 -24.22 -4.86 6.15
CA PHE A 340 -25.62 -5.32 6.04
C PHE A 340 -25.82 -6.20 4.82
#